data_e0202b36ad085d83da25a44e56606e3d
#
_entry.id   e0202b36ad085d83da25a44e56606e3d
#
_cell.length_a   1.000
_cell.length_b   1.000
_cell.length_c   1.000
_cell.angle_alpha   90.00
_cell.angle_beta   90.00
_cell.angle_gamma   90.00
#
_symmetry.space_group_name_H-M   'P 1'
#
loop_
_entity.id
_entity.type
_entity.pdbx_description
1 polymer ?
#
loop_
_entity_poly.entity_id
_entity_poly.type
_entity_poly.pdbx_seq_one_letter_code
_entity_poly.pdbx_strand_id
1 'polypeptide(L)'
;FLQKLERALAGSVGAATAHAMMGKIMGGLAVSVQDLMAVADETAQMLEYSSRLEMKSDELVRTAGQLRRANDKLTRLSVQKDAFLSQISHELRTPMTSILAFAEILRDGPDLSTGDLNKYAGIIHEESLRLTQLLDDLLDLSVLENGQVTLKISSTAIEPLLQRAALTVGGGAELDKLALRVKLPENCPEIKTDDMRLGQVFINLIANAVKYCEAAAPSLTVTGFQRGRQLVLDFVDNGRGIPKDQQDLIFEKFSRAGDQKAGGAGLGLAICKEIMQRLGGDISYLPGQGGAGFRVLLPLDDGGSAKRV
;
A
#
# COMPACT_ATOMS: atom_id res chain seq x y z
N PHE A 1 -38.94 54.71 30.34
CA PHE A 1 -38.76 54.53 28.88
C PHE A 1 -37.29 54.74 28.51
N LEU A 2 -36.64 55.78 28.94
CA LEU A 2 -35.25 56.16 28.64
C LEU A 2 -34.25 55.08 29.10
N GLN A 3 -34.36 54.53 30.31
CA GLN A 3 -33.49 53.47 30.80
C GLN A 3 -33.64 52.08 30.00
N LYS A 4 -34.85 51.86 29.49
CA LYS A 4 -35.06 50.66 28.63
C LYS A 4 -34.42 50.84 27.24
N LEU A 5 -34.49 52.07 26.69
CA LEU A 5 -33.89 52.42 25.43
C LEU A 5 -32.36 52.42 25.53
N GLU A 6 -31.80 52.90 26.62
CA GLU A 6 -30.36 52.90 26.90
C GLU A 6 -29.82 51.45 27.00
N ARG A 7 -30.54 50.57 27.71
CA ARG A 7 -30.18 49.13 27.77
C ARG A 7 -30.25 48.42 26.41
N ALA A 8 -31.25 48.72 25.61
CA ALA A 8 -31.38 48.12 24.28
C ALA A 8 -30.26 48.62 23.34
N LEU A 9 -29.90 49.90 23.40
CA LEU A 9 -28.77 50.47 22.67
C LEU A 9 -27.43 49.91 23.19
N ALA A 10 -27.26 49.75 24.50
CA ALA A 10 -26.04 49.20 25.10
C ALA A 10 -25.76 47.77 24.64
N GLY A 11 -26.78 46.97 24.36
CA GLY A 11 -26.65 45.61 23.82
C GLY A 11 -26.20 45.55 22.36
N SER A 12 -26.37 46.62 21.58
CA SER A 12 -26.02 46.66 20.15
C SER A 12 -24.76 47.47 19.82
N VAL A 13 -24.47 48.52 20.58
CA VAL A 13 -23.36 49.47 20.28
C VAL A 13 -22.39 49.69 21.45
N GLY A 14 -22.54 48.94 22.55
CA GLY A 14 -21.77 49.10 23.77
C GLY A 14 -22.35 50.18 24.73
N ALA A 15 -22.05 50.00 26.04
CA ALA A 15 -22.66 50.82 27.08
C ALA A 15 -22.25 52.31 27.00
N ALA A 16 -20.98 52.57 26.75
CA ALA A 16 -20.45 53.94 26.65
C ALA A 16 -21.00 54.68 25.42
N THR A 17 -21.12 53.99 24.28
CA THR A 17 -21.70 54.53 23.04
C THR A 17 -23.20 54.81 23.20
N ALA A 18 -23.94 53.90 23.84
CA ALA A 18 -25.36 54.06 24.14
C ALA A 18 -25.62 55.31 25.06
N HIS A 19 -24.77 55.42 26.10
CA HIS A 19 -24.87 56.62 27.02
C HIS A 19 -24.55 57.90 26.30
N ALA A 20 -23.50 57.98 25.49
CA ALA A 20 -23.15 59.15 24.70
C ALA A 20 -24.26 59.56 23.68
N MET A 21 -24.88 58.56 23.02
CA MET A 21 -26.03 58.79 22.12
C MET A 21 -27.24 59.28 22.85
N MET A 22 -27.58 58.79 24.02
CA MET A 22 -28.68 59.22 24.86
C MET A 22 -28.46 60.63 25.33
N GLY A 23 -27.23 61.01 25.76
CA GLY A 23 -26.90 62.43 26.13
C GLY A 23 -27.09 63.39 24.98
N LYS A 24 -26.79 63.01 23.75
CA LYS A 24 -26.95 63.79 22.53
C LYS A 24 -28.43 63.99 22.16
N ILE A 25 -29.26 62.96 22.38
CA ILE A 25 -30.72 63.01 22.10
C ILE A 25 -31.46 63.89 23.13
N MET A 26 -31.01 63.95 24.40
CA MET A 26 -31.65 64.71 25.47
C MET A 26 -31.29 66.20 25.49
N GLY A 27 -30.51 66.67 24.57
CA GLY A 27 -30.30 68.10 24.29
C GLY A 27 -29.51 68.86 25.33
N GLY A 28 -28.20 68.99 25.14
CA GLY A 28 -27.48 70.08 25.74
C GLY A 28 -26.33 69.78 26.70
N LEU A 29 -25.95 68.53 26.88
CA LEU A 29 -24.70 68.19 27.56
C LEU A 29 -23.57 68.00 26.51
N ALA A 30 -22.58 68.89 26.61
CA ALA A 30 -21.35 68.76 25.83
C ALA A 30 -20.73 67.37 26.12
N VAL A 31 -20.66 66.51 25.12
CA VAL A 31 -19.94 65.21 25.22
C VAL A 31 -18.51 65.52 25.65
N SER A 32 -18.09 65.04 26.81
CA SER A 32 -16.74 65.31 27.30
C SER A 32 -15.71 64.50 26.44
N VAL A 33 -14.50 65.04 26.35
CA VAL A 33 -13.38 64.31 25.67
C VAL A 33 -13.15 62.98 26.33
N GLN A 34 -13.42 62.82 27.63
CA GLN A 34 -13.33 61.62 28.39
C GLN A 34 -14.34 60.51 27.93
N ASP A 35 -15.61 60.97 27.67
CA ASP A 35 -16.66 60.07 27.17
C ASP A 35 -16.34 59.58 25.75
N LEU A 36 -15.77 60.44 24.91
CA LEU A 36 -15.29 60.01 23.56
C LEU A 36 -14.10 59.02 23.61
N MET A 37 -13.16 59.26 24.53
CA MET A 37 -12.05 58.34 24.74
C MET A 37 -12.54 56.96 25.26
N ALA A 38 -13.48 56.94 26.21
CA ALA A 38 -14.06 55.70 26.72
C ALA A 38 -14.78 54.87 25.62
N VAL A 39 -15.53 55.58 24.74
CA VAL A 39 -16.18 54.95 23.57
C VAL A 39 -15.15 54.42 22.58
N ALA A 40 -14.07 55.14 22.34
CA ALA A 40 -12.99 54.70 21.44
C ALA A 40 -12.26 53.47 21.98
N ASP A 41 -11.96 53.43 23.31
CA ASP A 41 -11.34 52.28 23.96
C ASP A 41 -12.26 51.06 23.93
N GLU A 42 -13.54 51.19 24.22
CA GLU A 42 -14.52 50.10 24.17
C GLU A 42 -14.66 49.55 22.75
N THR A 43 -14.70 50.41 21.73
CA THR A 43 -14.74 49.97 20.31
C THR A 43 -13.46 49.30 19.89
N ALA A 44 -12.29 49.76 20.31
CA ALA A 44 -11.01 49.11 20.03
C ALA A 44 -10.92 47.72 20.65
N GLN A 45 -11.33 47.56 21.93
CA GLN A 45 -11.39 46.25 22.60
C GLN A 45 -12.38 45.30 21.91
N MET A 46 -13.53 45.81 21.46
CA MET A 46 -14.53 44.99 20.76
C MET A 46 -14.01 44.48 19.41
N LEU A 47 -13.29 45.33 18.66
CA LEU A 47 -12.64 44.95 17.41
C LEU A 47 -11.54 43.93 17.62
N GLU A 48 -10.70 44.10 18.65
CA GLU A 48 -9.65 43.10 18.98
C GLU A 48 -10.27 41.78 19.38
N TYR A 49 -11.32 41.77 20.19
CA TYR A 49 -12.04 40.56 20.60
C TYR A 49 -12.69 39.85 19.40
N SER A 50 -13.34 40.63 18.51
CA SER A 50 -13.94 40.11 17.28
C SER A 50 -12.88 39.46 16.37
N SER A 51 -11.76 40.13 16.15
CA SER A 51 -10.64 39.55 15.35
C SER A 51 -10.07 38.29 15.96
N ARG A 52 -9.94 38.24 17.30
CA ARG A 52 -9.47 37.05 18.02
C ARG A 52 -10.45 35.89 17.93
N LEU A 53 -11.77 36.17 17.96
CA LEU A 53 -12.82 35.18 17.75
C LEU A 53 -12.79 34.62 16.32
N GLU A 54 -12.62 35.47 15.31
CA GLU A 54 -12.50 35.04 13.91
C GLU A 54 -11.29 34.11 13.72
N MET A 55 -10.12 34.51 14.22
CA MET A 55 -8.93 33.68 14.15
C MET A 55 -9.13 32.32 14.84
N LYS A 56 -9.78 32.28 16.01
CA LYS A 56 -10.09 31.04 16.72
C LYS A 56 -11.12 30.19 15.99
N SER A 57 -12.12 30.82 15.38
CA SER A 57 -13.11 30.13 14.55
C SER A 57 -12.44 29.44 13.34
N ASP A 58 -11.56 30.15 12.64
CA ASP A 58 -10.82 29.60 11.49
C ASP A 58 -9.89 28.47 11.91
N GLU A 59 -9.18 28.58 13.04
CA GLU A 59 -8.35 27.54 13.60
C GLU A 59 -9.17 26.27 13.92
N LEU A 60 -10.34 26.44 14.53
CA LEU A 60 -11.28 25.35 14.85
C LEU A 60 -11.79 24.64 13.57
N VAL A 61 -12.20 25.39 12.56
CA VAL A 61 -12.67 24.84 11.28
C VAL A 61 -11.55 24.04 10.60
N ARG A 62 -10.32 24.58 10.59
CA ARG A 62 -9.15 23.91 10.03
C ARG A 62 -8.83 22.61 10.77
N THR A 63 -8.82 22.66 12.10
CA THR A 63 -8.53 21.49 12.96
C THR A 63 -9.60 20.42 12.82
N ALA A 64 -10.88 20.81 12.82
CA ALA A 64 -12.01 19.91 12.59
C ALA A 64 -11.90 19.21 11.21
N GLY A 65 -11.51 19.96 10.17
CA GLY A 65 -11.28 19.41 8.83
C GLY A 65 -10.11 18.43 8.78
N GLN A 66 -9.03 18.68 9.53
CA GLN A 66 -7.90 17.76 9.63
C GLN A 66 -8.29 16.48 10.38
N LEU A 67 -8.98 16.62 11.51
CA LEU A 67 -9.46 15.48 12.32
C LEU A 67 -10.41 14.59 11.53
N ARG A 68 -11.35 15.19 10.78
CA ARG A 68 -12.26 14.44 9.93
C ARG A 68 -11.52 13.61 8.87
N ARG A 69 -10.55 14.22 8.17
CA ARG A 69 -9.71 13.51 7.19
C ARG A 69 -8.89 12.39 7.82
N ALA A 70 -8.33 12.60 9.01
CA ALA A 70 -7.60 11.57 9.74
C ALA A 70 -8.53 10.42 10.15
N ASN A 71 -9.73 10.73 10.63
CA ASN A 71 -10.73 9.72 11.01
C ASN A 71 -11.21 8.90 9.79
N ASP A 72 -11.50 9.56 8.67
CA ASP A 72 -11.87 8.88 7.42
C ASP A 72 -10.76 7.93 6.94
N LYS A 73 -9.50 8.36 7.07
CA LYS A 73 -8.34 7.51 6.76
C LYS A 73 -8.26 6.30 7.70
N LEU A 74 -8.41 6.51 9.00
CA LEU A 74 -8.40 5.42 9.99
C LEU A 74 -9.54 4.42 9.75
N THR A 75 -10.74 4.91 9.46
CA THR A 75 -11.89 4.04 9.15
C THR A 75 -11.62 3.18 7.90
N ARG A 76 -11.08 3.78 6.84
CA ARG A 76 -10.69 3.01 5.63
C ARG A 76 -9.65 1.94 5.93
N LEU A 77 -8.61 2.29 6.70
CA LEU A 77 -7.58 1.33 7.10
C LEU A 77 -8.15 0.20 7.96
N SER A 78 -9.09 0.50 8.88
CA SER A 78 -9.78 -0.52 9.68
C SER A 78 -10.57 -1.49 8.81
N VAL A 79 -11.37 -0.98 7.87
CA VAL A 79 -12.14 -1.81 6.93
C VAL A 79 -11.22 -2.69 6.07
N GLN A 80 -10.12 -2.13 5.57
CA GLN A 80 -9.12 -2.89 4.81
C GLN A 80 -8.47 -3.99 5.65
N LYS A 81 -8.13 -3.69 6.91
CA LYS A 81 -7.58 -4.67 7.85
C LYS A 81 -8.57 -5.82 8.13
N ASP A 82 -9.84 -5.50 8.36
CA ASP A 82 -10.86 -6.52 8.65
C ASP A 82 -11.12 -7.42 7.43
N ALA A 83 -11.19 -6.83 6.23
CA ALA A 83 -11.27 -7.57 4.97
C ALA A 83 -10.05 -8.49 4.78
N PHE A 84 -8.83 -7.99 5.08
CA PHE A 84 -7.59 -8.75 5.04
C PHE A 84 -7.62 -9.96 5.99
N LEU A 85 -8.01 -9.77 7.26
CA LEU A 85 -8.12 -10.88 8.24
C LEU A 85 -9.17 -11.92 7.84
N SER A 86 -10.31 -11.47 7.29
CA SER A 86 -11.34 -12.36 6.76
C SER A 86 -10.81 -13.22 5.60
N GLN A 87 -10.07 -12.60 4.68
CA GLN A 87 -9.47 -13.29 3.54
C GLN A 87 -8.41 -14.31 3.99
N ILE A 88 -7.52 -13.95 4.93
CA ILE A 88 -6.56 -14.89 5.54
C ILE A 88 -7.28 -16.11 6.08
N SER A 89 -8.33 -15.89 6.88
CA SER A 89 -9.10 -16.98 7.50
C SER A 89 -9.67 -17.92 6.45
N HIS A 90 -10.15 -17.38 5.33
CA HIS A 90 -10.68 -18.17 4.23
C HIS A 90 -9.59 -18.98 3.51
N GLU A 91 -8.46 -18.34 3.17
CA GLU A 91 -7.34 -18.98 2.47
C GLU A 91 -6.63 -20.05 3.31
N LEU A 92 -6.63 -19.92 4.65
CA LEU A 92 -6.13 -20.95 5.57
C LEU A 92 -7.12 -22.12 5.72
N ARG A 93 -8.43 -21.83 5.77
CA ARG A 93 -9.45 -22.85 6.00
C ARG A 93 -9.51 -23.88 4.87
N THR A 94 -9.37 -23.44 3.64
CA THR A 94 -9.50 -24.33 2.46
C THR A 94 -8.49 -25.47 2.48
N PRO A 95 -7.15 -25.25 2.54
CA PRO A 95 -6.17 -26.31 2.61
C PRO A 95 -6.34 -27.16 3.89
N MET A 96 -6.62 -26.54 5.04
CA MET A 96 -6.85 -27.29 6.29
C MET A 96 -8.02 -28.25 6.18
N THR A 97 -9.12 -27.82 5.57
CA THR A 97 -10.29 -28.70 5.35
C THR A 97 -9.95 -29.87 4.43
N SER A 98 -9.18 -29.63 3.37
CA SER A 98 -8.71 -30.68 2.47
C SER A 98 -7.80 -31.69 3.19
N ILE A 99 -6.80 -31.19 3.93
CA ILE A 99 -5.88 -32.03 4.73
C ILE A 99 -6.69 -32.91 5.71
N LEU A 100 -7.62 -32.30 6.45
CA LEU A 100 -8.43 -33.03 7.43
C LEU A 100 -9.29 -34.10 6.77
N ALA A 101 -9.99 -33.77 5.69
CA ALA A 101 -10.86 -34.72 4.98
C ALA A 101 -10.07 -35.92 4.45
N PHE A 102 -8.93 -35.72 3.80
CA PHE A 102 -8.11 -36.83 3.30
C PHE A 102 -7.40 -37.60 4.42
N ALA A 103 -7.03 -36.98 5.51
CA ALA A 103 -6.51 -37.64 6.70
C ALA A 103 -7.58 -38.53 7.36
N GLU A 104 -8.85 -38.10 7.43
CA GLU A 104 -9.96 -38.89 7.91
C GLU A 104 -10.23 -40.10 7.01
N ILE A 105 -10.20 -39.92 5.68
CA ILE A 105 -10.32 -41.01 4.72
C ILE A 105 -9.21 -42.02 4.91
N LEU A 106 -7.94 -41.62 5.10
CA LEU A 106 -6.81 -42.47 5.35
C LEU A 106 -6.94 -43.22 6.68
N ARG A 107 -7.50 -42.59 7.70
CA ARG A 107 -7.67 -43.18 9.05
C ARG A 107 -8.81 -44.20 9.10
N ASP A 108 -9.97 -43.84 8.53
CA ASP A 108 -11.23 -44.56 8.74
C ASP A 108 -11.67 -45.36 7.51
N GLY A 109 -10.98 -45.21 6.35
CA GLY A 109 -11.34 -45.91 5.11
C GLY A 109 -10.99 -47.39 5.16
N PRO A 110 -11.98 -48.31 5.04
CA PRO A 110 -11.69 -49.71 4.92
C PRO A 110 -11.09 -50.02 3.53
N ASP A 111 -10.06 -50.85 3.47
CA ASP A 111 -9.49 -51.48 2.26
C ASP A 111 -9.06 -50.52 1.14
N LEU A 112 -8.34 -49.44 1.49
CA LEU A 112 -7.76 -48.55 0.50
C LEU A 112 -6.66 -49.24 -0.30
N SER A 113 -6.68 -49.08 -1.63
CA SER A 113 -5.59 -49.56 -2.47
C SER A 113 -4.29 -48.76 -2.19
N THR A 114 -3.12 -49.35 -2.45
CA THR A 114 -1.84 -48.65 -2.36
C THR A 114 -1.81 -47.38 -3.24
N GLY A 115 -2.53 -47.42 -4.39
CA GLY A 115 -2.71 -46.26 -5.26
C GLY A 115 -3.48 -45.12 -4.60
N ASP A 116 -4.58 -45.43 -3.91
CA ASP A 116 -5.40 -44.46 -3.18
C ASP A 116 -4.64 -43.87 -1.98
N LEU A 117 -3.91 -44.73 -1.24
CA LEU A 117 -3.06 -44.30 -0.13
C LEU A 117 -2.03 -43.24 -0.60
N ASN A 118 -1.30 -43.53 -1.69
CA ASN A 118 -0.31 -42.61 -2.25
C ASN A 118 -0.96 -41.33 -2.77
N LYS A 119 -2.12 -41.43 -3.41
CA LYS A 119 -2.86 -40.25 -3.91
C LYS A 119 -3.30 -39.34 -2.79
N TYR A 120 -3.94 -39.89 -1.74
CA TYR A 120 -4.45 -39.05 -0.62
C TYR A 120 -3.30 -38.48 0.23
N ALA A 121 -2.26 -39.26 0.47
CA ALA A 121 -1.04 -38.76 1.12
C ALA A 121 -0.37 -37.63 0.30
N GLY A 122 -0.35 -37.77 -1.04
CA GLY A 122 0.14 -36.77 -1.96
C GLY A 122 -0.65 -35.44 -1.82
N ILE A 123 -1.98 -35.52 -1.81
CA ILE A 123 -2.84 -34.31 -1.63
C ILE A 123 -2.59 -33.66 -0.27
N ILE A 124 -2.49 -34.42 0.82
CA ILE A 124 -2.18 -33.88 2.15
C ILE A 124 -0.82 -33.18 2.13
N HIS A 125 0.19 -33.77 1.50
CA HIS A 125 1.52 -33.18 1.39
C HIS A 125 1.51 -31.88 0.61
N GLU A 126 0.85 -31.84 -0.56
CA GLU A 126 0.73 -30.65 -1.40
C GLU A 126 0.01 -29.50 -0.68
N GLU A 127 -1.12 -29.78 -0.01
CA GLU A 127 -1.86 -28.76 0.73
C GLU A 127 -1.11 -28.29 1.99
N SER A 128 -0.27 -29.15 2.60
CA SER A 128 0.61 -28.76 3.70
C SER A 128 1.72 -27.83 3.24
N LEU A 129 2.35 -28.11 2.11
CA LEU A 129 3.34 -27.19 1.50
C LEU A 129 2.72 -25.86 1.13
N ARG A 130 1.51 -25.87 0.56
CA ARG A 130 0.76 -24.66 0.22
C ARG A 130 0.44 -23.83 1.46
N LEU A 131 0.04 -24.47 2.57
CA LEU A 131 -0.24 -23.79 3.83
C LEU A 131 1.03 -23.16 4.42
N THR A 132 2.14 -23.87 4.38
CA THR A 132 3.45 -23.35 4.84
C THR A 132 3.84 -22.11 4.04
N GLN A 133 3.76 -22.17 2.70
CA GLN A 133 4.07 -21.03 1.84
C GLN A 133 3.17 -19.83 2.14
N LEU A 134 1.86 -20.04 2.37
CA LEU A 134 0.94 -18.95 2.75
C LEU A 134 1.34 -18.32 4.08
N LEU A 135 1.74 -19.11 5.08
CA LEU A 135 2.20 -18.59 6.36
C LEU A 135 3.50 -17.79 6.23
N ASP A 136 4.46 -18.28 5.43
CA ASP A 136 5.71 -17.56 5.15
C ASP A 136 5.45 -16.24 4.43
N ASP A 137 4.57 -16.23 3.42
CA ASP A 137 4.15 -15.02 2.72
C ASP A 137 3.51 -13.99 3.66
N LEU A 138 2.67 -14.44 4.59
CA LEU A 138 2.02 -13.58 5.60
C LEU A 138 3.03 -13.00 6.61
N LEU A 139 3.97 -13.81 7.07
CA LEU A 139 5.04 -13.38 7.98
C LEU A 139 5.94 -12.35 7.27
N ASP A 140 6.37 -12.64 6.04
CA ASP A 140 7.17 -11.71 5.25
C ASP A 140 6.45 -10.37 5.03
N LEU A 141 5.17 -10.41 4.64
CA LEU A 141 4.38 -9.19 4.46
C LEU A 141 4.26 -8.39 5.76
N SER A 142 3.99 -9.07 6.90
CA SER A 142 3.89 -8.43 8.22
C SER A 142 5.20 -7.76 8.63
N VAL A 143 6.34 -8.44 8.46
CA VAL A 143 7.67 -7.91 8.79
C VAL A 143 8.04 -6.74 7.87
N LEU A 144 7.70 -6.84 6.58
CA LEU A 144 7.89 -5.76 5.62
C LEU A 144 7.04 -4.53 5.99
N GLU A 145 5.75 -4.66 6.24
CA GLU A 145 4.85 -3.52 6.56
C GLU A 145 5.22 -2.78 7.84
N ASN A 146 5.65 -3.52 8.87
CA ASN A 146 6.01 -2.93 10.16
C ASN A 146 7.36 -2.19 10.19
N GLY A 147 8.08 -2.12 9.08
CA GLY A 147 9.38 -1.42 9.03
C GLY A 147 10.51 -2.11 9.76
N GLN A 148 10.32 -3.33 10.24
CA GLN A 148 11.30 -4.04 11.07
C GLN A 148 12.41 -4.73 10.27
N VAL A 149 12.38 -4.61 8.93
CA VAL A 149 13.41 -5.19 8.06
C VAL A 149 14.64 -4.29 8.03
N THR A 150 15.73 -4.77 8.58
CA THR A 150 17.06 -4.19 8.32
C THR A 150 17.55 -4.73 6.98
N LEU A 151 17.55 -3.90 5.93
CA LEU A 151 18.07 -4.27 4.63
C LEU A 151 19.59 -4.49 4.67
N LYS A 152 20.04 -5.59 4.09
CA LYS A 152 21.47 -5.90 3.93
C LYS A 152 21.93 -5.44 2.55
N ILE A 153 22.25 -4.16 2.44
CA ILE A 153 22.64 -3.58 1.16
C ILE A 153 24.06 -4.01 0.79
N SER A 154 24.21 -4.63 -0.38
CA SER A 154 25.47 -5.06 -0.99
C SER A 154 25.52 -4.69 -2.47
N SER A 155 26.73 -4.66 -3.07
CA SER A 155 26.87 -4.55 -4.53
C SER A 155 26.45 -5.87 -5.15
N THR A 156 25.48 -5.83 -6.05
CA THR A 156 24.83 -7.02 -6.60
C THR A 156 24.77 -6.96 -8.12
N ALA A 157 25.30 -7.98 -8.77
CA ALA A 157 25.17 -8.18 -10.20
C ALA A 157 23.81 -8.84 -10.53
N ILE A 158 23.08 -8.27 -11.47
CA ILE A 158 21.71 -8.68 -11.80
C ILE A 158 21.64 -10.04 -12.45
N GLU A 159 22.54 -10.35 -13.38
CA GLU A 159 22.50 -11.61 -14.14
C GLU A 159 22.66 -12.84 -13.25
N PRO A 160 23.67 -12.92 -12.34
CA PRO A 160 23.78 -14.04 -11.41
C PRO A 160 22.57 -14.18 -10.47
N LEU A 161 21.97 -13.03 -10.08
CA LEU A 161 20.79 -13.04 -9.23
C LEU A 161 19.56 -13.61 -9.96
N LEU A 162 19.36 -13.24 -11.22
CA LEU A 162 18.31 -13.82 -12.07
C LEU A 162 18.51 -15.31 -12.30
N GLN A 163 19.75 -15.74 -12.54
CA GLN A 163 20.09 -17.17 -12.70
C GLN A 163 19.79 -17.97 -11.42
N ARG A 164 20.16 -17.44 -10.24
CA ARG A 164 19.83 -18.07 -8.95
C ARG A 164 18.31 -18.16 -8.74
N ALA A 165 17.58 -17.09 -9.05
CA ALA A 165 16.12 -17.07 -8.94
C ALA A 165 15.47 -18.11 -9.86
N ALA A 166 15.94 -18.23 -11.09
CA ALA A 166 15.47 -19.23 -12.05
C ALA A 166 15.73 -20.67 -11.55
N LEU A 167 16.92 -20.94 -11.01
CA LEU A 167 17.25 -22.25 -10.44
C LEU A 167 16.37 -22.60 -9.23
N THR A 168 16.02 -21.60 -8.40
CA THR A 168 15.15 -21.81 -7.24
C THR A 168 13.73 -22.22 -7.67
N VAL A 169 13.18 -21.59 -8.71
CA VAL A 169 11.86 -21.95 -9.27
C VAL A 169 11.92 -23.29 -10.01
N GLY A 170 13.05 -23.59 -10.64
CA GLY A 170 13.23 -24.74 -11.54
C GLY A 170 13.72 -26.04 -10.89
N GLY A 171 13.88 -26.09 -9.56
CA GLY A 171 14.31 -27.31 -8.84
C GLY A 171 13.35 -28.52 -8.94
N GLY A 172 12.24 -28.39 -9.67
CA GLY A 172 11.33 -29.44 -10.09
C GLY A 172 11.11 -29.35 -11.61
N ALA A 173 10.51 -30.38 -12.21
CA ALA A 173 10.23 -30.50 -13.65
C ALA A 173 9.39 -29.39 -14.31
N GLU A 174 9.14 -28.30 -13.59
CA GLU A 174 8.27 -27.19 -14.02
C GLU A 174 9.01 -26.13 -14.87
N LEU A 175 10.30 -25.87 -14.61
CA LEU A 175 11.08 -24.91 -15.43
C LEU A 175 11.43 -25.48 -16.82
N ASP A 176 11.47 -26.81 -16.99
CA ASP A 176 11.64 -27.44 -18.30
C ASP A 176 10.51 -27.07 -19.27
N LYS A 177 9.39 -26.54 -18.75
CA LYS A 177 8.23 -26.11 -19.53
C LYS A 177 8.29 -24.63 -19.95
N LEU A 178 9.15 -23.79 -19.32
CA LEU A 178 9.23 -22.35 -19.58
C LEU A 178 10.60 -21.95 -20.14
N ALA A 179 10.65 -21.48 -21.39
CA ALA A 179 11.88 -20.97 -21.98
C ALA A 179 12.23 -19.59 -21.39
N LEU A 180 13.20 -19.50 -20.46
CA LEU A 180 13.70 -18.24 -19.93
C LEU A 180 14.74 -17.63 -20.87
N ARG A 181 14.53 -16.40 -21.31
CA ARG A 181 15.44 -15.61 -22.13
C ARG A 181 15.83 -14.33 -21.41
N VAL A 182 17.12 -14.18 -21.10
CA VAL A 182 17.66 -12.97 -20.45
C VAL A 182 18.41 -12.13 -21.48
N LYS A 183 18.04 -10.86 -21.60
CA LYS A 183 18.64 -9.86 -22.50
C LYS A 183 19.06 -8.66 -21.68
N LEU A 184 20.26 -8.67 -21.14
CA LEU A 184 20.87 -7.56 -20.42
C LEU A 184 21.90 -6.85 -21.29
N PRO A 185 22.20 -5.55 -21.03
CA PRO A 185 23.31 -4.86 -21.67
C PRO A 185 24.64 -5.55 -21.34
N GLU A 186 25.59 -5.55 -22.27
CA GLU A 186 26.95 -6.11 -22.05
C GLU A 186 27.63 -5.53 -20.79
N ASN A 187 27.39 -4.27 -20.51
CA ASN A 187 27.88 -3.55 -19.32
C ASN A 187 26.71 -3.25 -18.36
N CYS A 188 25.95 -4.28 -17.95
CA CYS A 188 24.93 -4.09 -16.94
C CYS A 188 25.56 -3.65 -15.61
N PRO A 189 25.18 -2.49 -15.06
CA PRO A 189 25.81 -1.99 -13.83
C PRO A 189 25.42 -2.87 -12.64
N GLU A 190 26.37 -3.04 -11.70
CA GLU A 190 26.03 -3.54 -10.38
C GLU A 190 25.17 -2.51 -9.64
N ILE A 191 24.25 -2.99 -8.85
CA ILE A 191 23.37 -2.13 -8.05
C ILE A 191 23.60 -2.37 -6.56
N LYS A 192 23.45 -1.32 -5.75
CA LYS A 192 23.44 -1.43 -4.29
C LYS A 192 22.05 -1.79 -3.82
N THR A 193 21.86 -3.04 -3.43
CA THR A 193 20.56 -3.58 -3.04
C THR A 193 20.70 -4.71 -2.02
N ASP A 194 19.59 -5.12 -1.44
CA ASP A 194 19.50 -6.38 -0.70
C ASP A 194 19.24 -7.52 -1.70
N ASP A 195 20.26 -8.35 -1.95
CA ASP A 195 20.20 -9.42 -2.95
C ASP A 195 19.19 -10.51 -2.62
N MET A 196 18.96 -10.79 -1.34
CA MET A 196 17.94 -11.75 -0.92
C MET A 196 16.53 -11.25 -1.22
N ARG A 197 16.25 -9.99 -0.88
CA ARG A 197 14.94 -9.38 -1.11
C ARG A 197 14.66 -9.15 -2.58
N LEU A 198 15.62 -8.66 -3.34
CA LEU A 198 15.49 -8.53 -4.79
C LEU A 198 15.37 -9.90 -5.48
N GLY A 199 16.12 -10.90 -5.02
CA GLY A 199 16.00 -12.29 -5.48
C GLY A 199 14.59 -12.84 -5.26
N GLN A 200 13.96 -12.54 -4.13
CA GLN A 200 12.56 -12.90 -3.84
C GLN A 200 11.58 -12.29 -4.86
N VAL A 201 11.79 -11.02 -5.27
CA VAL A 201 10.99 -10.40 -6.34
C VAL A 201 11.13 -11.17 -7.64
N PHE A 202 12.36 -11.53 -8.03
CA PHE A 202 12.60 -12.27 -9.26
C PHE A 202 12.00 -13.70 -9.22
N ILE A 203 12.14 -14.40 -8.09
CA ILE A 203 11.51 -15.72 -7.87
C ILE A 203 10.00 -15.61 -8.06
N ASN A 204 9.33 -14.61 -7.44
CA ASN A 204 7.90 -14.42 -7.57
C ASN A 204 7.46 -14.15 -9.02
N LEU A 205 8.21 -13.32 -9.76
CA LEU A 205 7.87 -13.00 -11.15
C LEU A 205 8.07 -14.19 -12.08
N ILE A 206 9.17 -14.96 -11.90
CA ILE A 206 9.45 -16.17 -12.68
C ILE A 206 8.42 -17.26 -12.35
N ALA A 207 8.12 -17.48 -11.07
CA ALA A 207 7.11 -18.45 -10.63
C ALA A 207 5.72 -18.11 -11.18
N ASN A 208 5.35 -16.82 -11.24
CA ASN A 208 4.10 -16.38 -11.86
C ASN A 208 4.07 -16.71 -13.36
N ALA A 209 5.17 -16.50 -14.09
CA ALA A 209 5.25 -16.88 -15.50
C ALA A 209 5.13 -18.40 -15.71
N VAL A 210 5.81 -19.23 -14.89
CA VAL A 210 5.67 -20.69 -14.92
C VAL A 210 4.22 -21.12 -14.70
N LYS A 211 3.55 -20.47 -13.77
CA LYS A 211 2.22 -20.86 -13.29
C LYS A 211 1.08 -20.39 -14.20
N TYR A 212 1.18 -19.18 -14.78
CA TYR A 212 0.09 -18.52 -15.48
C TYR A 212 0.28 -18.39 -17.00
N CYS A 213 1.46 -18.74 -17.53
CA CYS A 213 1.71 -18.70 -18.95
C CYS A 213 1.15 -19.97 -19.63
N GLU A 214 -0.08 -19.90 -20.14
CA GLU A 214 -0.79 -21.00 -20.82
C GLU A 214 -0.50 -21.08 -22.32
N ALA A 215 0.62 -20.54 -22.79
CA ALA A 215 1.01 -20.62 -24.21
C ALA A 215 1.39 -22.04 -24.60
N ALA A 216 1.25 -22.40 -25.90
CA ALA A 216 1.65 -23.69 -26.42
C ALA A 216 3.18 -23.97 -26.25
N ALA A 217 3.99 -22.91 -26.29
CA ALA A 217 5.42 -22.91 -25.97
C ALA A 217 5.68 -21.76 -24.97
N PRO A 218 5.54 -22.01 -23.64
CA PRO A 218 5.67 -20.97 -22.64
C PRO A 218 7.06 -20.34 -22.65
N SER A 219 7.15 -19.04 -22.60
CA SER A 219 8.42 -18.32 -22.52
C SER A 219 8.31 -17.05 -21.70
N LEU A 220 9.37 -16.75 -20.94
CA LEU A 220 9.57 -15.50 -20.22
C LEU A 220 10.81 -14.81 -20.76
N THR A 221 10.66 -13.57 -21.21
CA THR A 221 11.79 -12.73 -21.62
C THR A 221 12.02 -11.66 -20.57
N VAL A 222 13.25 -11.61 -20.04
CA VAL A 222 13.71 -10.55 -19.13
C VAL A 222 14.61 -9.63 -19.93
N THR A 223 14.19 -8.37 -20.11
CA THR A 223 14.97 -7.36 -20.84
C THR A 223 15.41 -6.27 -19.87
N GLY A 224 16.72 -6.03 -19.80
CA GLY A 224 17.30 -4.96 -18.98
C GLY A 224 17.81 -3.80 -19.82
N PHE A 225 17.60 -2.57 -19.34
CA PHE A 225 18.18 -1.36 -19.92
C PHE A 225 18.30 -0.24 -18.89
N GLN A 226 19.25 0.66 -19.10
CA GLN A 226 19.38 1.83 -18.24
C GLN A 226 18.53 2.99 -18.77
N ARG A 227 17.78 3.62 -17.86
CA ARG A 227 17.01 4.83 -18.13
C ARG A 227 17.37 5.92 -17.11
N GLY A 228 18.25 6.84 -17.51
CA GLY A 228 18.76 7.86 -16.60
C GLY A 228 19.50 7.21 -15.40
N ARG A 229 19.03 7.46 -14.19
CA ARG A 229 19.59 6.92 -12.94
C ARG A 229 18.85 5.65 -12.44
N GLN A 230 18.22 4.94 -13.33
CA GLN A 230 17.49 3.71 -13.00
C GLN A 230 17.90 2.59 -13.93
N LEU A 231 18.06 1.40 -13.39
CA LEU A 231 18.04 0.15 -14.13
C LEU A 231 16.59 -0.31 -14.24
N VAL A 232 16.15 -0.54 -15.46
CA VAL A 232 14.80 -1.05 -15.76
C VAL A 232 14.92 -2.50 -16.17
N LEU A 233 14.11 -3.37 -15.56
CA LEU A 233 14.01 -4.78 -15.93
C LEU A 233 12.55 -5.08 -16.30
N ASP A 234 12.31 -5.48 -17.54
CA ASP A 234 11.00 -5.88 -18.03
C ASP A 234 10.90 -7.40 -18.11
N PHE A 235 10.00 -7.96 -17.34
CA PHE A 235 9.66 -9.40 -17.33
C PHE A 235 8.39 -9.58 -18.15
N VAL A 236 8.49 -10.20 -19.32
CA VAL A 236 7.37 -10.36 -20.25
C VAL A 236 7.22 -11.82 -20.62
N ASP A 237 6.08 -12.42 -20.27
CA ASP A 237 5.70 -13.74 -20.75
C ASP A 237 4.95 -13.68 -22.09
N ASN A 238 4.70 -14.81 -22.72
CA ASN A 238 3.92 -14.95 -23.95
C ASN A 238 2.53 -15.55 -23.71
N GLY A 239 1.99 -15.44 -22.49
CA GLY A 239 0.66 -15.90 -22.14
C GLY A 239 -0.45 -14.95 -22.60
N ARG A 240 -1.65 -15.11 -22.04
CA ARG A 240 -2.83 -14.27 -22.41
C ARG A 240 -2.81 -12.85 -21.82
N GLY A 241 -1.86 -12.55 -20.93
CA GLY A 241 -1.82 -11.26 -20.23
C GLY A 241 -2.89 -11.14 -19.14
N ILE A 242 -3.05 -9.92 -18.62
CA ILE A 242 -3.99 -9.60 -17.52
C ILE A 242 -5.10 -8.69 -18.06
N PRO A 243 -6.40 -8.99 -17.80
CA PRO A 243 -7.53 -8.17 -18.20
C PRO A 243 -7.41 -6.73 -17.64
N LYS A 244 -7.88 -5.75 -18.42
CA LYS A 244 -7.71 -4.31 -18.08
C LYS A 244 -8.32 -3.91 -16.75
N ASP A 245 -9.46 -4.48 -16.40
CA ASP A 245 -10.19 -4.25 -15.15
C ASP A 245 -9.47 -4.81 -13.92
N GLN A 246 -8.50 -5.69 -14.11
CA GLN A 246 -7.71 -6.33 -13.05
C GLN A 246 -6.30 -5.75 -12.90
N GLN A 247 -5.79 -5.01 -13.90
CA GLN A 247 -4.40 -4.54 -13.93
C GLN A 247 -4.02 -3.63 -12.75
N ASP A 248 -4.94 -2.82 -12.26
CA ASP A 248 -4.72 -1.94 -11.11
C ASP A 248 -4.78 -2.69 -9.78
N LEU A 249 -5.43 -3.86 -9.77
CA LEU A 249 -5.69 -4.65 -8.56
C LEU A 249 -4.65 -5.73 -8.29
N ILE A 250 -3.84 -6.12 -9.28
CA ILE A 250 -2.91 -7.28 -9.16
C ILE A 250 -1.84 -7.13 -8.07
N PHE A 251 -1.55 -5.91 -7.63
CA PHE A 251 -0.64 -5.63 -6.53
C PHE A 251 -1.35 -5.50 -5.17
N GLU A 252 -2.68 -5.56 -5.16
CA GLU A 252 -3.47 -5.63 -3.93
C GLU A 252 -3.32 -7.00 -3.27
N LYS A 253 -3.39 -7.03 -1.95
CA LYS A 253 -3.31 -8.28 -1.17
C LYS A 253 -4.45 -9.21 -1.52
N PHE A 254 -4.15 -10.50 -1.73
CA PHE A 254 -5.11 -11.54 -2.14
C PHE A 254 -5.79 -11.31 -3.49
N SER A 255 -5.29 -10.38 -4.29
CA SER A 255 -5.78 -10.18 -5.64
C SER A 255 -5.37 -11.34 -6.54
N ARG A 256 -6.31 -11.82 -7.34
CA ARG A 256 -6.11 -12.89 -8.32
C ARG A 256 -6.66 -12.45 -9.66
N ALA A 257 -5.85 -12.49 -10.70
CA ALA A 257 -6.28 -12.27 -12.07
C ALA A 257 -6.70 -13.62 -12.68
N GLY A 258 -8.00 -13.81 -12.98
CA GLY A 258 -8.52 -14.97 -13.69
C GLY A 258 -9.03 -16.12 -12.81
N ASP A 259 -9.26 -17.29 -13.43
CA ASP A 259 -9.91 -18.46 -12.82
C ASP A 259 -9.18 -18.99 -11.58
N GLN A 260 -9.95 -19.36 -10.56
CA GLN A 260 -9.49 -19.84 -9.24
C GLN A 260 -8.67 -21.15 -9.26
N LYS A 261 -8.45 -21.77 -10.43
CA LYS A 261 -7.79 -23.07 -10.54
C LYS A 261 -6.28 -23.06 -10.33
N ALA A 262 -5.62 -21.93 -10.55
CA ALA A 262 -4.18 -21.82 -10.32
C ALA A 262 -3.93 -21.43 -8.84
N GLY A 263 -3.57 -22.37 -8.00
CA GLY A 263 -3.30 -22.21 -6.57
C GLY A 263 -2.29 -21.09 -6.26
N GLY A 264 -2.45 -20.39 -5.15
CA GLY A 264 -1.59 -19.30 -4.65
C GLY A 264 -2.43 -18.29 -3.89
N ALA A 265 -1.88 -17.72 -2.81
CA ALA A 265 -2.59 -16.83 -1.91
C ALA A 265 -2.87 -15.42 -2.47
N GLY A 266 -2.32 -15.07 -3.64
CA GLY A 266 -2.43 -13.71 -4.18
C GLY A 266 -1.62 -12.68 -3.38
N LEU A 267 -0.59 -13.11 -2.66
CA LEU A 267 0.29 -12.24 -1.86
C LEU A 267 1.60 -11.90 -2.57
N GLY A 268 2.06 -12.72 -3.51
CA GLY A 268 3.38 -12.59 -4.13
C GLY A 268 3.65 -11.23 -4.77
N LEU A 269 2.71 -10.69 -5.57
CA LEU A 269 2.88 -9.36 -6.19
C LEU A 269 2.77 -8.22 -5.16
N ALA A 270 1.95 -8.35 -4.13
CA ALA A 270 1.88 -7.39 -3.03
C ALA A 270 3.21 -7.35 -2.25
N ILE A 271 3.80 -8.52 -1.99
CA ILE A 271 5.15 -8.64 -1.39
C ILE A 271 6.21 -8.01 -2.30
N CYS A 272 6.16 -8.28 -3.62
CA CYS A 272 7.07 -7.63 -4.57
C CYS A 272 6.97 -6.11 -4.51
N LYS A 273 5.76 -5.55 -4.43
CA LYS A 273 5.54 -4.10 -4.34
C LYS A 273 6.16 -3.52 -3.08
N GLU A 274 5.94 -4.16 -1.94
CA GLU A 274 6.48 -3.71 -0.65
C GLU A 274 8.02 -3.80 -0.63
N ILE A 275 8.59 -4.90 -1.12
CA ILE A 275 10.05 -5.06 -1.24
C ILE A 275 10.63 -3.94 -2.13
N MET A 276 10.06 -3.72 -3.32
CA MET A 276 10.57 -2.73 -4.25
C MET A 276 10.53 -1.30 -3.67
N GLN A 277 9.45 -0.93 -2.97
CA GLN A 277 9.34 0.36 -2.29
C GLN A 277 10.45 0.54 -1.22
N ARG A 278 10.75 -0.51 -0.47
CA ARG A 278 11.82 -0.48 0.56
C ARG A 278 13.22 -0.41 -0.04
N LEU A 279 13.43 -1.02 -1.20
CA LEU A 279 14.68 -0.91 -1.95
C LEU A 279 14.82 0.45 -2.67
N GLY A 280 13.84 1.36 -2.53
CA GLY A 280 13.83 2.66 -3.21
C GLY A 280 13.51 2.57 -4.70
N GLY A 281 13.03 1.41 -5.16
CA GLY A 281 12.59 1.14 -6.51
C GLY A 281 11.07 1.12 -6.66
N ASP A 282 10.61 0.56 -7.76
CA ASP A 282 9.18 0.35 -8.02
C ASP A 282 8.93 -0.89 -8.88
N ILE A 283 7.71 -1.43 -8.81
CA ILE A 283 7.21 -2.47 -9.71
C ILE A 283 5.84 -2.07 -10.24
N SER A 284 5.64 -2.25 -11.54
CA SER A 284 4.38 -1.91 -12.20
C SER A 284 4.04 -2.93 -13.30
N TYR A 285 2.76 -3.02 -13.65
CA TYR A 285 2.31 -3.77 -14.81
C TYR A 285 2.66 -3.04 -16.10
N LEU A 286 3.11 -3.77 -17.11
CA LEU A 286 3.46 -3.26 -18.44
C LEU A 286 2.44 -3.74 -19.46
N PRO A 287 1.43 -2.94 -19.82
CA PRO A 287 0.37 -3.36 -20.75
C PRO A 287 0.87 -3.46 -22.20
N GLY A 288 0.15 -4.24 -23.01
CA GLY A 288 0.34 -4.25 -24.47
C GLY A 288 1.51 -5.10 -24.97
N GLN A 289 2.03 -6.05 -24.16
CA GLN A 289 3.17 -6.90 -24.53
C GLN A 289 2.76 -8.21 -25.22
N GLY A 290 1.48 -8.49 -25.39
CA GLY A 290 0.96 -9.75 -25.94
C GLY A 290 0.86 -10.86 -24.89
N GLY A 291 1.46 -10.69 -23.70
CA GLY A 291 1.40 -11.52 -22.51
C GLY A 291 1.36 -10.66 -21.25
N ALA A 292 1.59 -11.25 -20.06
CA ALA A 292 1.74 -10.45 -18.87
C ALA A 292 3.15 -9.86 -18.79
N GLY A 293 3.20 -8.55 -18.60
CA GLY A 293 4.44 -7.78 -18.50
C GLY A 293 4.57 -7.10 -17.14
N PHE A 294 5.73 -7.22 -16.51
CA PHE A 294 6.04 -6.53 -15.25
C PHE A 294 7.33 -5.75 -15.39
N ARG A 295 7.30 -4.49 -15.03
CA ARG A 295 8.45 -3.59 -15.03
C ARG A 295 8.96 -3.38 -13.62
N VAL A 296 10.22 -3.67 -13.38
CA VAL A 296 10.95 -3.43 -12.13
C VAL A 296 11.90 -2.27 -12.37
N LEU A 297 11.82 -1.24 -11.51
CA LEU A 297 12.66 -0.05 -11.52
C LEU A 297 13.61 -0.09 -10.32
N LEU A 298 14.90 -0.07 -10.57
CA LEU A 298 15.94 -0.09 -9.53
C LEU A 298 16.77 1.18 -9.60
N PRO A 299 16.99 1.90 -8.48
CA PRO A 299 17.84 3.09 -8.47
C PRO A 299 19.30 2.68 -8.69
N LEU A 300 19.98 3.42 -9.54
CA LEU A 300 21.44 3.36 -9.67
C LEU A 300 22.04 4.44 -8.75
N ASP A 301 22.73 4.01 -7.70
CA ASP A 301 23.43 4.92 -6.80
C ASP A 301 24.63 5.56 -7.52
N ASP A 302 24.64 6.90 -7.59
CA ASP A 302 25.92 7.60 -7.70
C ASP A 302 26.57 7.52 -6.31
N GLY A 303 27.71 6.91 -6.17
CA GLY A 303 28.48 6.67 -4.94
C GLY A 303 28.59 7.82 -3.90
N GLY A 304 27.48 8.49 -3.59
CA GLY A 304 27.41 9.59 -2.65
C GLY A 304 26.01 9.86 -2.13
N SER A 305 25.85 9.66 -0.84
CA SER A 305 24.75 10.12 0.04
C SER A 305 23.59 9.15 0.27
N ALA A 306 23.84 8.18 1.15
CA ALA A 306 22.78 7.57 1.93
C ALA A 306 22.15 8.65 2.83
N LYS A 307 20.96 9.16 2.51
CA LYS A 307 20.13 9.83 3.50
C LYS A 307 19.64 8.75 4.48
N ARG A 308 20.27 8.75 5.66
CA ARG A 308 19.71 8.10 6.85
C ARG A 308 18.36 8.76 7.14
N VAL A 309 17.29 7.99 7.15
CA VAL A 309 16.02 8.32 7.79
C VAL A 309 15.94 7.55 9.09
#